data_6b96de44cc3e64d08a530a168e696b36
#
_entry.id   6b96de44cc3e64d08a530a168e696b36
#
_cell.length_a   1.000
_cell.length_b   1.000
_cell.length_c   1.000
_cell.angle_alpha   90.00
_cell.angle_beta   90.00
_cell.angle_gamma   90.00
#
_symmetry.space_group_name_H-M   'P 1'
#
loop_
_entity.id
_entity.type
_entity.pdbx_description
1 polymer ?
#
loop_
_entity_poly.entity_id
_entity_poly.type
_entity_poly.pdbx_seq_one_letter_code
_entity_poly.pdbx_strand_id
1 'polypeptide(L)'
;MKQIKTTYLLLAILLGSLAACSKMSDSDVTLYDDAAITSFTLGTVNRYVDGYKSTIKGSEYRFNIDQNSHTIYNADSLPKGSDVAHIVCGVTTYNNSMAYVVSKDGTYMNYHSSADSLDFTTPRTFRVFSSNGSGYTDYTVKVNVHKEDPDSFVWKKMADIPVMNDLCAIKFNDRIYVFGNEGGTTKAYTTDDGSAWTAVTLPTMADADTWQNTVATIDSLYIMGGTKIYRTHDLVTWDEDKSIVLDGTKIDQLIGASDQEIYGISNNGMLMTKYRGNLDMGSWIPADFESDFNTEDLPTEDFTFTYYPMAYADSTDYVVMAGTKQTDGVWHGHTWRRIVDYSEQGILSELKKLIEEAMSGSETVSSSWIRQWTYIDRSSNRLYELPALHDLQVIYYGGELLAFGGRSYDNFIEPLTAFWRSRDNGITWKQDVEYSMPPIDGTTKFNNAATSFSTVVDDAENIWIVCAGTGEVWRGRLNKVAWDQYK
;
A
#
# COMPACT_ATOMS: atom_id res chain seq x y z
N MET A 1 34.77 -16.27 94.74
CA MET A 1 33.43 -15.65 94.53
C MET A 1 33.33 -14.66 93.39
N LYS A 2 34.38 -14.04 92.90
CA LYS A 2 34.32 -13.11 91.73
C LYS A 2 34.16 -13.82 90.34
N GLN A 3 34.77 -14.98 90.13
CA GLN A 3 34.69 -15.72 88.88
C GLN A 3 33.33 -16.30 88.53
N ILE A 4 32.57 -16.76 89.61
CA ILE A 4 31.26 -17.35 89.39
C ILE A 4 30.19 -16.30 88.93
N LYS A 5 30.30 -15.04 89.40
CA LYS A 5 29.42 -13.95 88.98
C LYS A 5 29.62 -13.55 87.53
N THR A 6 30.84 -13.59 87.01
CA THR A 6 31.19 -13.26 85.68
C THR A 6 30.66 -14.33 84.71
N THR A 7 30.72 -15.60 85.09
CA THR A 7 30.21 -16.71 84.23
C THR A 7 28.68 -16.67 84.08
N TYR A 8 27.98 -16.34 85.20
CA TYR A 8 26.50 -16.17 85.11
C TYR A 8 26.07 -14.93 84.32
N LEU A 9 26.89 -13.86 84.36
CA LEU A 9 26.62 -12.67 83.57
C LEU A 9 26.84 -12.92 82.02
N LEU A 10 27.88 -13.66 81.65
CA LEU A 10 28.15 -14.10 80.29
C LEU A 10 27.10 -15.08 79.78
N LEU A 11 26.60 -15.99 80.62
CA LEU A 11 25.56 -16.95 80.33
C LEU A 11 24.21 -16.23 80.11
N ALA A 12 23.91 -15.23 80.95
CA ALA A 12 22.71 -14.39 80.80
C ALA A 12 22.69 -13.53 79.54
N ILE A 13 23.86 -13.02 79.14
CA ILE A 13 24.04 -12.26 77.85
C ILE A 13 23.88 -13.22 76.70
N LEU A 14 24.44 -14.42 76.75
CA LEU A 14 24.30 -15.44 75.70
C LEU A 14 22.85 -15.93 75.51
N LEU A 15 22.11 -16.12 76.66
CA LEU A 15 20.68 -16.46 76.62
C LEU A 15 19.80 -15.30 76.16
N GLY A 16 20.18 -14.05 76.44
CA GLY A 16 19.47 -12.85 75.95
C GLY A 16 19.64 -12.63 74.47
N SER A 17 20.77 -13.00 73.87
CA SER A 17 21.01 -12.89 72.43
C SER A 17 20.27 -13.95 71.64
N LEU A 18 19.93 -15.11 72.24
CA LEU A 18 19.12 -16.14 71.59
C LEU A 18 17.62 -15.81 71.58
N ALA A 19 17.14 -14.95 72.48
CA ALA A 19 15.75 -14.51 72.53
C ALA A 19 15.45 -13.30 71.61
N ALA A 20 16.50 -12.62 71.07
CA ALA A 20 16.31 -11.49 70.19
C ALA A 20 16.11 -11.88 68.67
N CYS A 21 16.24 -13.18 68.35
CA CYS A 21 16.05 -13.65 66.93
C CYS A 21 14.66 -14.26 66.70
N SER A 22 13.66 -14.08 67.57
CA SER A 22 12.33 -14.67 67.35
C SER A 22 11.20 -13.64 67.22
N LYS A 23 11.49 -12.43 66.71
CA LYS A 23 10.48 -11.59 66.16
C LYS A 23 10.86 -11.34 64.68
N MET A 24 10.90 -12.40 63.88
CA MET A 24 10.41 -12.26 62.54
C MET A 24 8.93 -11.89 62.68
N SER A 25 8.60 -10.65 62.33
CA SER A 25 7.22 -10.30 62.10
C SER A 25 6.68 -11.34 61.13
N ASP A 26 5.73 -12.14 61.54
CA ASP A 26 4.79 -12.74 60.60
C ASP A 26 4.14 -11.57 59.87
N SER A 27 4.79 -11.13 58.79
CA SER A 27 4.05 -10.44 57.79
C SER A 27 3.09 -11.51 57.28
N ASP A 28 1.81 -11.35 57.55
CA ASP A 28 0.74 -12.16 56.98
C ASP A 28 0.89 -12.10 55.47
N VAL A 29 1.67 -13.02 54.92
CA VAL A 29 1.78 -13.17 53.48
C VAL A 29 0.46 -13.75 53.02
N THR A 30 -0.40 -12.88 52.50
CA THR A 30 -1.64 -13.33 51.87
C THR A 30 -1.30 -14.20 50.67
N LEU A 31 -1.68 -15.48 50.75
CA LEU A 31 -1.51 -16.43 49.66
C LEU A 31 -2.80 -16.50 48.83
N TYR A 32 -2.64 -16.50 47.53
CA TYR A 32 -3.72 -16.45 46.56
C TYR A 32 -3.76 -17.75 45.74
N ASP A 33 -4.93 -18.13 45.25
CA ASP A 33 -5.17 -19.31 44.43
C ASP A 33 -5.03 -19.04 42.90
N ASP A 34 -4.89 -17.77 42.52
CA ASP A 34 -4.72 -17.43 41.09
C ASP A 34 -3.29 -17.76 40.62
N ALA A 35 -3.21 -18.08 39.30
CA ALA A 35 -1.98 -18.48 38.62
C ALA A 35 -1.91 -17.80 37.22
N ALA A 36 -2.23 -16.50 37.16
CA ALA A 36 -2.33 -15.79 35.90
C ALA A 36 -1.02 -15.06 35.51
N ILE A 37 -0.66 -15.11 34.22
CA ILE A 37 0.34 -14.21 33.61
C ILE A 37 -0.38 -12.92 33.22
N THR A 38 0.13 -11.78 33.68
CA THR A 38 -0.43 -10.45 33.41
C THR A 38 0.39 -9.62 32.39
N SER A 39 1.68 -9.97 32.24
CA SER A 39 2.53 -9.33 31.24
C SER A 39 3.57 -10.32 30.72
N PHE A 40 3.84 -10.22 29.41
CA PHE A 40 4.91 -10.93 28.76
C PHE A 40 5.64 -9.94 27.84
N THR A 41 6.97 -9.87 27.94
CA THR A 41 7.78 -8.93 27.15
C THR A 41 9.05 -9.62 26.66
N LEU A 42 9.55 -9.21 25.50
CA LEU A 42 10.86 -9.63 25.02
C LEU A 42 11.91 -8.57 25.38
N GLY A 43 13.12 -9.03 25.64
CA GLY A 43 14.30 -8.19 25.74
C GLY A 43 14.81 -7.75 24.34
N THR A 44 16.08 -7.45 24.28
CA THR A 44 16.76 -7.18 22.98
C THR A 44 16.88 -8.49 22.19
N VAL A 45 16.42 -8.48 20.94
CA VAL A 45 16.48 -9.63 20.03
C VAL A 45 17.52 -9.36 18.94
N ASN A 46 18.39 -10.32 18.69
CA ASN A 46 19.31 -10.24 17.55
C ASN A 46 18.53 -10.48 16.24
N ARG A 47 18.93 -9.78 15.19
CA ARG A 47 18.42 -9.96 13.84
C ARG A 47 19.58 -10.15 12.88
N TYR A 48 19.46 -11.13 11.98
CA TYR A 48 20.45 -11.44 10.96
C TYR A 48 19.82 -11.31 9.58
N VAL A 49 20.36 -10.42 8.74
CA VAL A 49 19.92 -10.21 7.35
C VAL A 49 21.19 -10.15 6.49
N ASP A 50 21.26 -10.97 5.47
CA ASP A 50 22.37 -11.03 4.51
C ASP A 50 23.78 -11.11 5.16
N GLY A 51 23.84 -11.84 6.28
CA GLY A 51 25.08 -12.01 7.05
C GLY A 51 25.40 -10.86 8.03
N TYR A 52 24.66 -9.78 8.01
CA TYR A 52 24.81 -8.66 8.95
C TYR A 52 23.98 -8.89 10.20
N LYS A 53 24.57 -8.57 11.35
CA LYS A 53 23.89 -8.61 12.64
C LYS A 53 23.41 -7.23 13.03
N SER A 54 22.14 -7.13 13.40
CA SER A 54 21.53 -5.96 14.02
C SER A 54 20.75 -6.38 15.28
N THR A 55 20.19 -5.44 16.00
CA THR A 55 19.36 -5.73 17.17
C THR A 55 18.06 -4.94 17.08
N ILE A 56 16.98 -5.55 17.57
CA ILE A 56 15.68 -4.92 17.72
C ILE A 56 15.27 -4.91 19.19
N LYS A 57 14.49 -3.92 19.59
CA LYS A 57 13.92 -3.84 20.93
C LYS A 57 12.65 -4.68 20.98
N GLY A 58 12.74 -5.88 21.56
CA GLY A 58 11.58 -6.78 21.66
C GLY A 58 10.42 -6.20 22.48
N SER A 59 10.70 -5.26 23.39
CA SER A 59 9.67 -4.57 24.19
C SER A 59 8.73 -3.65 23.36
N GLU A 60 9.08 -3.32 22.12
CA GLU A 60 8.22 -2.57 21.21
C GLU A 60 7.12 -3.46 20.59
N TYR A 61 7.28 -4.78 20.65
CA TYR A 61 6.32 -5.76 20.16
C TYR A 61 5.38 -6.18 21.28
N ARG A 62 4.13 -5.77 21.17
CA ARG A 62 3.11 -6.05 22.18
C ARG A 62 2.65 -7.51 22.10
N PHE A 63 2.60 -8.18 23.26
CA PHE A 63 2.04 -9.51 23.39
C PHE A 63 0.59 -9.44 23.88
N ASN A 64 -0.28 -10.16 23.20
CA ASN A 64 -1.63 -10.44 23.65
C ASN A 64 -1.61 -11.64 24.57
N ILE A 65 -2.35 -11.56 25.66
CA ILE A 65 -2.52 -12.65 26.62
C ILE A 65 -4.01 -13.00 26.66
N ASP A 66 -4.34 -14.14 26.09
CA ASP A 66 -5.69 -14.69 26.17
C ASP A 66 -5.79 -15.58 27.41
N GLN A 67 -6.50 -15.08 28.40
CA GLN A 67 -6.71 -15.79 29.67
C GLN A 67 -7.68 -16.98 29.56
N ASN A 68 -8.50 -17.02 28.52
CA ASN A 68 -9.45 -18.13 28.33
C ASN A 68 -8.78 -19.33 27.67
N SER A 69 -7.96 -19.10 26.66
CA SER A 69 -7.21 -20.15 25.94
C SER A 69 -5.83 -20.39 26.54
N HIS A 70 -5.40 -19.56 27.50
CA HIS A 70 -4.06 -19.54 28.07
C HIS A 70 -2.96 -19.46 26.99
N THR A 71 -3.17 -18.60 25.98
CA THR A 71 -2.20 -18.37 24.90
C THR A 71 -1.62 -16.97 24.97
N ILE A 72 -0.33 -16.86 24.67
CA ILE A 72 0.40 -15.60 24.63
C ILE A 72 1.11 -15.51 23.29
N TYR A 73 0.88 -14.43 22.56
CA TYR A 73 1.49 -14.23 21.25
C TYR A 73 1.62 -12.75 20.90
N ASN A 74 2.64 -12.42 20.11
CA ASN A 74 2.76 -11.09 19.53
C ASN A 74 1.83 -10.95 18.33
N ALA A 75 0.93 -9.97 18.36
CA ALA A 75 0.01 -9.67 17.25
C ALA A 75 0.79 -9.16 16.04
N ASP A 76 1.74 -8.26 16.30
CA ASP A 76 2.70 -7.78 15.31
C ASP A 76 3.93 -8.69 15.34
N SER A 77 4.22 -9.35 14.22
CA SER A 77 5.32 -10.31 14.11
C SER A 77 6.68 -9.61 14.17
N LEU A 78 7.68 -10.26 14.77
CA LEU A 78 9.06 -9.78 14.70
C LEU A 78 9.55 -9.75 13.25
N PRO A 79 10.46 -8.83 12.85
CA PRO A 79 10.99 -8.76 11.51
C PRO A 79 11.69 -10.06 11.07
N LYS A 80 11.68 -10.32 9.76
CA LYS A 80 12.44 -11.43 9.16
C LYS A 80 13.88 -11.42 9.64
N GLY A 81 14.42 -12.61 9.94
CA GLY A 81 15.78 -12.78 10.40
C GLY A 81 15.97 -12.61 11.91
N SER A 82 14.89 -12.37 12.69
CA SER A 82 14.95 -12.34 14.15
C SER A 82 15.35 -13.70 14.71
N ASP A 83 16.35 -13.70 15.59
CA ASP A 83 16.85 -14.90 16.27
C ASP A 83 15.95 -15.27 17.43
N VAL A 84 14.96 -16.10 17.16
CA VAL A 84 14.02 -16.59 18.17
C VAL A 84 14.53 -17.82 18.94
N ALA A 85 15.68 -18.34 18.58
CA ALA A 85 16.34 -19.42 19.32
C ALA A 85 17.01 -18.91 20.61
N HIS A 86 17.28 -17.60 20.71
CA HIS A 86 18.03 -17.00 21.79
C HIS A 86 17.33 -15.75 22.32
N ILE A 87 16.16 -15.92 22.91
CA ILE A 87 15.33 -14.81 23.43
C ILE A 87 15.38 -14.75 24.94
N VAL A 88 15.69 -13.57 25.45
CA VAL A 88 15.48 -13.22 26.85
C VAL A 88 14.09 -12.59 26.96
N CYS A 89 13.26 -13.05 27.90
CA CYS A 89 11.91 -12.55 28.11
C CYS A 89 11.60 -12.25 29.58
N GLY A 90 10.71 -11.28 29.80
CA GLY A 90 10.15 -10.96 31.10
C GLY A 90 8.73 -11.51 31.23
N VAL A 91 8.44 -12.10 32.38
CA VAL A 91 7.10 -12.58 32.70
C VAL A 91 6.67 -11.94 34.03
N THR A 92 5.51 -11.31 34.02
CA THR A 92 4.87 -10.81 35.26
C THR A 92 3.62 -11.62 35.53
N THR A 93 3.51 -12.11 36.75
CA THR A 93 2.35 -12.88 37.19
C THR A 93 1.48 -12.05 38.11
N TYR A 94 0.23 -12.40 38.25
CA TYR A 94 -0.64 -11.83 39.25
C TYR A 94 -0.22 -12.32 40.64
N ASN A 95 -0.26 -11.45 41.63
CA ASN A 95 0.11 -11.75 43.02
C ASN A 95 1.50 -12.40 43.22
N ASN A 96 2.48 -12.07 42.34
CA ASN A 96 3.86 -12.59 42.39
C ASN A 96 3.95 -14.13 42.41
N SER A 97 3.02 -14.82 41.77
CA SER A 97 3.05 -16.27 41.58
C SER A 97 4.30 -16.71 40.82
N MET A 98 4.81 -17.90 41.08
CA MET A 98 6.06 -18.38 40.48
C MET A 98 5.82 -18.94 39.08
N ALA A 99 6.59 -18.47 38.10
CA ALA A 99 6.57 -18.96 36.72
C ALA A 99 7.74 -19.91 36.44
N TYR A 100 7.45 -21.02 35.79
CA TYR A 100 8.44 -22.01 35.34
C TYR A 100 8.31 -22.22 33.84
N VAL A 101 9.43 -22.53 33.18
CA VAL A 101 9.46 -22.94 31.78
C VAL A 101 9.51 -24.47 31.73
N VAL A 102 8.54 -25.07 31.06
CA VAL A 102 8.49 -26.51 30.83
C VAL A 102 9.44 -26.86 29.70
N SER A 103 10.23 -27.93 29.84
CA SER A 103 11.10 -28.44 28.80
C SER A 103 10.30 -28.84 27.55
N LYS A 104 10.94 -28.83 26.35
CA LYS A 104 10.25 -29.14 25.08
C LYS A 104 9.64 -30.57 25.08
N ASP A 105 10.25 -31.49 25.78
CA ASP A 105 9.78 -32.89 25.95
C ASP A 105 8.82 -33.08 27.13
N GLY A 106 8.55 -32.01 27.88
CA GLY A 106 7.66 -32.05 29.04
C GLY A 106 8.20 -32.78 30.29
N THR A 107 9.46 -33.23 30.29
CA THR A 107 10.03 -34.09 31.34
C THR A 107 10.46 -33.35 32.60
N TYR A 108 10.82 -32.06 32.48
CA TYR A 108 11.22 -31.22 33.59
C TYR A 108 10.79 -29.76 33.39
N MET A 109 10.88 -28.96 34.43
CA MET A 109 10.65 -27.54 34.38
C MET A 109 11.71 -26.79 35.20
N ASN A 110 12.07 -25.61 34.71
CA ASN A 110 13.03 -24.72 35.37
C ASN A 110 12.31 -23.43 35.79
N TYR A 111 12.69 -22.89 36.96
CA TYR A 111 12.24 -21.58 37.36
C TYR A 111 12.60 -20.56 36.27
N HIS A 112 11.63 -19.74 35.88
CA HIS A 112 11.87 -18.72 34.87
C HIS A 112 12.72 -17.58 35.43
N SER A 113 13.82 -17.28 34.75
CA SER A 113 14.66 -16.13 35.04
C SER A 113 14.68 -15.21 33.81
N SER A 114 14.46 -13.92 34.05
CA SER A 114 14.55 -12.90 32.97
C SER A 114 15.98 -12.66 32.44
N ALA A 115 16.98 -13.36 33.00
CA ALA A 115 18.35 -13.35 32.50
C ALA A 115 18.64 -14.55 31.58
N ASP A 116 17.79 -15.58 31.60
CA ASP A 116 18.01 -16.79 30.82
C ASP A 116 17.46 -16.65 29.40
N SER A 117 18.25 -17.11 28.43
CA SER A 117 17.84 -17.19 27.04
C SER A 117 17.00 -18.44 26.78
N LEU A 118 15.86 -18.27 26.12
CA LEU A 118 14.92 -19.33 25.75
C LEU A 118 14.81 -19.46 24.24
N ASP A 119 14.57 -20.70 23.79
CA ASP A 119 14.34 -21.02 22.39
C ASP A 119 12.84 -21.05 22.09
N PHE A 120 12.37 -20.08 21.28
CA PHE A 120 11.01 -19.92 20.78
C PHE A 120 10.84 -20.31 19.29
N THR A 121 11.73 -21.11 18.72
CA THR A 121 11.53 -21.67 17.38
C THR A 121 10.27 -22.54 17.29
N THR A 122 9.81 -23.03 18.42
CA THR A 122 8.51 -23.68 18.63
C THR A 122 7.82 -23.05 19.83
N PRO A 123 6.49 -23.13 19.95
CA PRO A 123 5.79 -22.64 21.14
C PRO A 123 6.36 -23.20 22.43
N ARG A 124 6.41 -22.38 23.48
CA ARG A 124 6.93 -22.75 24.79
C ARG A 124 5.82 -22.72 25.83
N THR A 125 5.85 -23.68 26.72
CA THR A 125 4.92 -23.75 27.84
C THR A 125 5.53 -23.09 29.08
N PHE A 126 4.81 -22.12 29.63
CA PHE A 126 5.09 -21.52 30.95
C PHE A 126 4.06 -22.01 31.92
N ARG A 127 4.50 -22.61 33.01
CA ARG A 127 3.66 -23.06 34.13
C ARG A 127 3.74 -22.07 35.26
N VAL A 128 2.62 -21.53 35.66
CA VAL A 128 2.50 -20.62 36.81
C VAL A 128 1.81 -21.36 37.95
N PHE A 129 2.46 -21.40 39.11
CA PHE A 129 1.88 -21.96 40.30
C PHE A 129 1.21 -20.88 41.16
N SER A 130 0.04 -21.19 41.67
CA SER A 130 -0.63 -20.34 42.66
C SER A 130 0.23 -20.19 43.93
N SER A 131 0.20 -19.01 44.55
CA SER A 131 1.04 -18.74 45.71
C SER A 131 0.64 -19.56 46.94
N ASN A 132 -0.61 -20.02 47.01
CA ASN A 132 -1.12 -20.92 48.09
C ASN A 132 -0.87 -22.41 47.80
N GLY A 133 -0.28 -22.75 46.63
CA GLY A 133 0.00 -24.14 46.25
C GLY A 133 -1.22 -24.95 45.83
N SER A 134 -2.39 -24.33 45.65
CA SER A 134 -3.64 -25.05 45.32
C SER A 134 -3.68 -25.59 43.87
N GLY A 135 -2.86 -25.03 42.98
CA GLY A 135 -2.89 -25.43 41.57
C GLY A 135 -1.85 -24.71 40.71
N TYR A 136 -1.98 -24.88 39.40
CA TYR A 136 -1.16 -24.20 38.39
C TYR A 136 -1.97 -23.97 37.13
N THR A 137 -1.49 -23.04 36.30
CA THR A 137 -1.98 -22.77 34.95
C THR A 137 -0.83 -22.84 33.94
N ASP A 138 -1.04 -23.54 32.85
CA ASP A 138 -0.09 -23.63 31.74
C ASP A 138 -0.45 -22.63 30.63
N TYR A 139 0.49 -21.78 30.28
CA TYR A 139 0.39 -20.83 29.15
C TYR A 139 1.26 -21.28 28.00
N THR A 140 0.69 -21.31 26.81
CA THR A 140 1.44 -21.53 25.57
C THR A 140 1.88 -20.19 24.97
N VAL A 141 3.18 -19.95 24.95
CA VAL A 141 3.77 -18.74 24.39
C VAL A 141 4.30 -19.01 23.00
N LYS A 142 3.83 -18.23 22.03
CA LYS A 142 4.27 -18.27 20.64
C LYS A 142 4.89 -16.90 20.25
N VAL A 143 6.08 -16.92 19.69
CA VAL A 143 6.73 -15.74 19.12
C VAL A 143 6.61 -15.82 17.59
N ASN A 144 5.82 -14.94 17.02
CA ASN A 144 5.63 -14.85 15.58
C ASN A 144 6.77 -14.02 14.95
N VAL A 145 7.28 -14.51 13.82
CA VAL A 145 8.33 -13.85 13.04
C VAL A 145 7.89 -13.85 11.58
N HIS A 146 8.04 -12.73 10.90
CA HIS A 146 7.80 -12.65 9.47
C HIS A 146 8.78 -13.54 8.69
N LYS A 147 8.28 -14.28 7.74
CA LYS A 147 9.08 -15.13 6.85
C LYS A 147 9.75 -14.32 5.75
N GLU A 148 9.16 -13.18 5.42
CA GLU A 148 9.54 -12.30 4.33
C GLU A 148 9.69 -10.87 4.84
N ASP A 149 10.44 -10.03 4.11
CA ASP A 149 10.54 -8.61 4.43
C ASP A 149 9.24 -7.92 4.02
N PRO A 150 8.58 -7.15 4.93
CA PRO A 150 7.35 -6.45 4.61
C PRO A 150 7.50 -5.43 3.48
N ASP A 151 8.66 -4.80 3.40
CA ASP A 151 8.94 -3.73 2.45
C ASP A 151 9.60 -4.23 1.15
N SER A 152 9.62 -5.56 0.92
CA SER A 152 10.11 -6.12 -0.33
C SER A 152 8.98 -6.41 -1.32
N PHE A 153 9.22 -6.10 -2.60
CA PHE A 153 8.38 -6.56 -3.70
C PHE A 153 8.79 -7.96 -4.12
N VAL A 154 7.80 -8.82 -4.33
CA VAL A 154 7.98 -10.12 -4.96
C VAL A 154 7.46 -10.04 -6.39
N TRP A 155 8.38 -10.09 -7.35
CA TRP A 155 8.05 -10.07 -8.77
C TRP A 155 8.01 -11.46 -9.37
N LYS A 156 7.02 -11.69 -10.22
CA LYS A 156 6.87 -12.91 -11.00
C LYS A 156 6.71 -12.58 -12.48
N LYS A 157 7.51 -13.21 -13.33
CA LYS A 157 7.29 -13.15 -14.76
C LYS A 157 6.07 -14.00 -15.10
N MET A 158 5.12 -13.42 -15.81
CA MET A 158 3.90 -14.06 -16.26
C MET A 158 4.07 -14.60 -17.69
N ALA A 159 3.01 -15.16 -18.28
CA ALA A 159 3.04 -15.52 -19.70
C ALA A 159 3.19 -14.28 -20.57
N ASP A 160 4.06 -14.34 -21.55
CA ASP A 160 4.27 -13.25 -22.49
C ASP A 160 3.01 -13.02 -23.35
N ILE A 161 2.74 -11.77 -23.70
CA ILE A 161 1.71 -11.33 -24.64
C ILE A 161 2.33 -11.27 -26.05
N PRO A 162 1.54 -11.36 -27.14
CA PRO A 162 2.06 -11.07 -28.47
C PRO A 162 2.77 -9.71 -28.53
N VAL A 163 3.87 -9.65 -29.25
CA VAL A 163 4.69 -8.43 -29.34
C VAL A 163 3.91 -7.35 -30.06
N MET A 164 3.75 -6.19 -29.42
CA MET A 164 3.11 -5.00 -29.94
C MET A 164 4.10 -3.85 -29.91
N ASN A 165 3.94 -2.85 -30.81
CA ASN A 165 4.83 -1.70 -30.88
C ASN A 165 4.64 -0.78 -29.68
N ASP A 166 3.38 -0.52 -29.34
CA ASP A 166 2.93 0.26 -28.20
C ASP A 166 1.66 -0.36 -27.62
N LEU A 167 1.36 -0.07 -26.35
CA LEU A 167 0.22 -0.69 -25.68
C LEU A 167 -0.32 0.14 -24.50
N CYS A 168 -1.55 -0.17 -24.13
CA CYS A 168 -2.23 0.34 -22.95
C CYS A 168 -2.85 -0.84 -22.18
N ALA A 169 -2.53 -0.97 -20.91
CA ALA A 169 -3.12 -1.98 -20.02
C ALA A 169 -4.26 -1.36 -19.19
N ILE A 170 -5.37 -2.06 -19.09
CA ILE A 170 -6.58 -1.60 -18.41
C ILE A 170 -7.15 -2.74 -17.57
N LYS A 171 -7.56 -2.43 -16.36
CA LYS A 171 -8.39 -3.31 -15.55
C LYS A 171 -9.85 -3.02 -15.83
N PHE A 172 -10.62 -4.05 -16.16
CA PHE A 172 -12.07 -3.94 -16.37
C PHE A 172 -12.76 -5.27 -16.07
N ASN A 173 -13.89 -5.26 -15.35
CA ASN A 173 -14.66 -6.47 -14.97
C ASN A 173 -13.78 -7.58 -14.40
N ASP A 174 -12.95 -7.24 -13.39
CA ASP A 174 -12.03 -8.15 -12.67
C ASP A 174 -10.99 -8.86 -13.56
N ARG A 175 -10.76 -8.36 -14.77
CA ARG A 175 -9.79 -8.87 -15.73
C ARG A 175 -8.81 -7.79 -16.15
N ILE A 176 -7.64 -8.23 -16.58
CA ILE A 176 -6.65 -7.36 -17.23
C ILE A 176 -6.84 -7.45 -18.75
N TYR A 177 -6.96 -6.31 -19.37
CA TYR A 177 -7.01 -6.14 -20.82
C TYR A 177 -5.79 -5.36 -21.25
N VAL A 178 -5.23 -5.73 -22.39
CA VAL A 178 -4.14 -5.00 -23.02
C VAL A 178 -4.55 -4.71 -24.47
N PHE A 179 -4.59 -3.44 -24.79
CA PHE A 179 -4.80 -2.94 -26.14
C PHE A 179 -3.47 -2.45 -26.68
N GLY A 180 -3.14 -2.76 -27.92
CA GLY A 180 -1.86 -2.32 -28.47
C GLY A 180 -1.81 -2.36 -29.99
N ASN A 181 -0.81 -1.69 -30.53
CA ASN A 181 -0.57 -1.63 -31.99
C ASN A 181 0.22 -2.86 -32.43
N GLU A 182 -0.44 -3.72 -33.20
CA GLU A 182 0.17 -4.87 -33.86
C GLU A 182 0.06 -4.73 -35.38
N GLY A 183 1.17 -4.41 -36.03
CA GLY A 183 1.22 -4.29 -37.49
C GLY A 183 0.35 -3.17 -38.07
N GLY A 184 0.16 -2.06 -37.35
CA GLY A 184 -0.64 -0.91 -37.80
C GLY A 184 -2.15 -1.04 -37.53
N THR A 185 -2.55 -1.99 -36.69
CA THR A 185 -3.94 -2.15 -36.22
C THR A 185 -3.97 -2.34 -34.71
N THR A 186 -4.99 -1.84 -34.06
CA THR A 186 -5.20 -2.14 -32.65
C THR A 186 -5.67 -3.58 -32.48
N LYS A 187 -4.99 -4.31 -31.59
CA LYS A 187 -5.37 -5.64 -31.10
C LYS A 187 -5.62 -5.57 -29.59
N ALA A 188 -6.42 -6.49 -29.09
CA ALA A 188 -6.66 -6.59 -27.66
C ALA A 188 -6.53 -8.03 -27.18
N TYR A 189 -6.00 -8.17 -25.97
CA TYR A 189 -5.83 -9.43 -25.28
C TYR A 189 -6.29 -9.30 -23.85
N THR A 190 -6.73 -10.40 -23.25
CA THR A 190 -7.19 -10.43 -21.86
C THR A 190 -6.67 -11.64 -21.11
N THR A 191 -6.54 -11.48 -19.82
CA THR A 191 -6.21 -12.58 -18.89
C THR A 191 -6.94 -12.39 -17.56
N ASP A 192 -7.18 -13.48 -16.84
CA ASP A 192 -7.66 -13.48 -15.46
C ASP A 192 -6.49 -13.48 -14.46
N ASP A 193 -5.45 -14.23 -14.74
CA ASP A 193 -4.37 -14.53 -13.78
C ASP A 193 -2.94 -14.40 -14.35
N GLY A 194 -2.82 -14.07 -15.64
CA GLY A 194 -1.55 -13.95 -16.36
C GLY A 194 -0.89 -15.25 -16.75
N SER A 195 -1.55 -16.40 -16.58
CA SER A 195 -1.03 -17.70 -17.02
C SER A 195 -1.15 -17.90 -18.54
N ALA A 196 -2.12 -17.27 -19.15
CA ALA A 196 -2.36 -17.26 -20.60
C ALA A 196 -3.12 -16.00 -21.02
N TRP A 197 -2.95 -15.62 -22.27
CA TRP A 197 -3.64 -14.49 -22.89
C TRP A 197 -4.60 -14.94 -23.97
N THR A 198 -5.80 -14.39 -23.97
CA THR A 198 -6.85 -14.68 -24.97
C THR A 198 -7.12 -13.43 -25.80
N ALA A 199 -7.14 -13.56 -27.12
CA ALA A 199 -7.48 -12.45 -28.00
C ALA A 199 -8.92 -12.01 -27.80
N VAL A 200 -9.14 -10.70 -27.80
CA VAL A 200 -10.46 -10.04 -27.73
C VAL A 200 -10.81 -9.52 -29.13
N THR A 201 -12.03 -9.80 -29.56
CA THR A 201 -12.53 -9.27 -30.83
C THR A 201 -12.94 -7.82 -30.64
N LEU A 202 -12.24 -6.90 -31.29
CA LEU A 202 -12.61 -5.50 -31.29
C LEU A 202 -13.68 -5.20 -32.33
N PRO A 203 -14.49 -4.14 -32.13
CA PRO A 203 -15.48 -3.71 -33.12
C PRO A 203 -14.81 -3.17 -34.38
N THR A 204 -15.52 -3.21 -35.49
CA THR A 204 -15.02 -2.81 -36.82
C THR A 204 -14.62 -1.34 -36.92
N MET A 205 -15.06 -0.50 -35.98
CA MET A 205 -14.70 0.92 -35.89
C MET A 205 -13.34 1.17 -35.20
N ALA A 206 -12.76 0.17 -34.55
CA ALA A 206 -11.42 0.31 -33.99
C ALA A 206 -10.40 0.47 -35.11
N ASP A 207 -9.47 1.42 -34.93
CA ASP A 207 -8.42 1.78 -35.89
C ASP A 207 -7.01 1.61 -35.29
N ALA A 208 -6.00 2.14 -35.95
CA ALA A 208 -4.61 1.98 -35.53
C ALA A 208 -4.29 2.68 -34.20
N ASP A 209 -5.02 3.73 -33.85
CA ASP A 209 -4.77 4.60 -32.70
C ASP A 209 -5.73 4.35 -31.54
N THR A 210 -6.67 3.41 -31.69
CA THR A 210 -7.68 3.05 -30.66
C THR A 210 -7.01 2.63 -29.35
N TRP A 211 -5.86 1.97 -29.39
CA TRP A 211 -5.17 1.49 -28.18
C TRP A 211 -4.81 2.62 -27.21
N GLN A 212 -4.35 3.77 -27.71
CA GLN A 212 -4.00 4.94 -26.88
C GLN A 212 -5.22 5.74 -26.42
N ASN A 213 -6.37 5.50 -27.04
CA ASN A 213 -7.64 6.14 -26.76
C ASN A 213 -8.64 5.15 -26.13
N THR A 214 -8.13 4.31 -25.24
CA THR A 214 -8.92 3.32 -24.50
C THR A 214 -8.86 3.63 -23.02
N VAL A 215 -10.01 3.81 -22.36
CA VAL A 215 -10.13 4.11 -20.94
C VAL A 215 -11.30 3.34 -20.34
N ALA A 216 -11.30 3.11 -19.03
CA ALA A 216 -12.38 2.42 -18.35
C ALA A 216 -12.80 3.16 -17.07
N THR A 217 -14.11 3.20 -16.86
CA THR A 217 -14.74 3.51 -15.59
C THR A 217 -15.10 2.19 -14.88
N ILE A 218 -15.71 2.25 -13.71
CA ILE A 218 -16.07 1.05 -12.96
C ILE A 218 -17.00 0.09 -13.73
N ASP A 219 -17.84 0.60 -14.63
CA ASP A 219 -18.88 -0.19 -15.31
C ASP A 219 -18.81 -0.17 -16.84
N SER A 220 -17.93 0.64 -17.40
CA SER A 220 -17.86 0.85 -18.85
C SER A 220 -16.44 1.00 -19.35
N LEU A 221 -16.15 0.36 -20.46
CA LEU A 221 -14.93 0.59 -21.22
C LEU A 221 -15.25 1.44 -22.44
N TYR A 222 -14.44 2.43 -22.70
CA TYR A 222 -14.57 3.39 -23.81
C TYR A 222 -13.37 3.28 -24.73
N ILE A 223 -13.64 3.32 -26.02
CA ILE A 223 -12.63 3.42 -27.08
C ILE A 223 -12.95 4.56 -28.02
N MET A 224 -11.93 5.08 -28.64
CA MET A 224 -12.11 6.01 -29.76
C MET A 224 -11.75 5.32 -31.06
N GLY A 225 -12.62 5.44 -32.06
CA GLY A 225 -12.40 4.97 -33.42
C GLY A 225 -12.66 6.10 -34.41
N GLY A 226 -11.61 6.57 -35.08
CA GLY A 226 -11.67 7.79 -35.85
C GLY A 226 -11.96 9.00 -34.97
N THR A 227 -13.10 9.66 -35.17
CA THR A 227 -13.54 10.83 -34.39
C THR A 227 -14.72 10.54 -33.46
N LYS A 228 -15.03 9.27 -33.26
CA LYS A 228 -16.19 8.84 -32.48
C LYS A 228 -15.75 8.02 -31.29
N ILE A 229 -16.47 8.17 -30.20
CA ILE A 229 -16.30 7.42 -28.99
C ILE A 229 -17.35 6.29 -28.95
N TYR A 230 -16.94 5.10 -28.58
CA TYR A 230 -17.79 3.94 -28.39
C TYR A 230 -17.64 3.41 -26.97
N ARG A 231 -18.73 2.88 -26.44
CA ARG A 231 -18.81 2.36 -25.08
C ARG A 231 -19.28 0.91 -25.10
N THR A 232 -18.76 0.14 -24.16
CA THR A 232 -19.22 -1.23 -23.90
C THR A 232 -19.23 -1.52 -22.40
N HIS A 233 -20.13 -2.44 -21.98
CA HIS A 233 -20.16 -3.00 -20.63
C HIS A 233 -19.64 -4.46 -20.60
N ASP A 234 -19.54 -5.11 -21.76
CA ASP A 234 -19.30 -6.55 -21.89
C ASP A 234 -18.24 -6.93 -22.93
N LEU A 235 -17.67 -5.96 -23.63
CA LEU A 235 -16.75 -6.08 -24.79
C LEU A 235 -17.36 -6.86 -25.98
N VAL A 236 -18.64 -7.11 -25.98
CA VAL A 236 -19.39 -7.77 -27.07
C VAL A 236 -20.27 -6.76 -27.80
N THR A 237 -21.04 -6.00 -27.02
CA THR A 237 -21.97 -4.99 -27.53
C THR A 237 -21.31 -3.62 -27.40
N TRP A 238 -21.25 -2.88 -28.51
CA TRP A 238 -20.65 -1.57 -28.58
C TRP A 238 -21.67 -0.54 -29.05
N ASP A 239 -21.86 0.49 -28.23
CA ASP A 239 -22.74 1.60 -28.53
C ASP A 239 -21.94 2.86 -28.80
N GLU A 240 -22.33 3.64 -29.82
CA GLU A 240 -21.76 4.96 -30.05
C GLU A 240 -22.16 5.90 -28.92
N ASP A 241 -21.18 6.48 -28.26
CA ASP A 241 -21.40 7.52 -27.26
C ASP A 241 -21.80 8.83 -27.96
N LYS A 242 -23.06 9.18 -27.86
CA LYS A 242 -23.64 10.38 -28.47
C LYS A 242 -23.53 11.62 -27.58
N SER A 243 -22.60 11.64 -26.67
CA SER A 243 -22.38 12.77 -25.78
C SER A 243 -22.11 14.05 -26.57
N ILE A 244 -22.73 15.11 -26.14
CA ILE A 244 -22.61 16.43 -26.78
C ILE A 244 -21.45 17.18 -26.14
N VAL A 245 -20.65 17.83 -26.97
CA VAL A 245 -19.72 18.86 -26.51
C VAL A 245 -20.41 20.21 -26.66
N LEU A 246 -20.54 20.96 -25.58
CA LEU A 246 -21.46 22.09 -25.46
C LEU A 246 -21.17 23.27 -26.42
N ASP A 247 -19.96 23.43 -26.89
CA ASP A 247 -19.54 24.54 -27.75
C ASP A 247 -19.28 24.14 -29.22
N GLY A 248 -19.62 22.88 -29.57
CA GLY A 248 -19.38 22.32 -30.91
C GLY A 248 -17.93 21.87 -31.13
N THR A 249 -17.05 21.90 -30.12
CA THR A 249 -15.75 21.26 -30.14
C THR A 249 -15.90 19.75 -30.23
N LYS A 250 -14.83 19.04 -30.52
CA LYS A 250 -14.80 17.57 -30.57
C LYS A 250 -13.73 17.07 -29.61
N ILE A 251 -13.96 15.93 -29.02
CA ILE A 251 -12.91 15.22 -28.31
C ILE A 251 -11.96 14.63 -29.36
N ASP A 252 -10.69 14.93 -29.23
CA ASP A 252 -9.64 14.48 -30.12
C ASP A 252 -8.84 13.32 -29.54
N GLN A 253 -8.79 13.24 -28.21
CA GLN A 253 -8.08 12.18 -27.50
C GLN A 253 -8.77 11.86 -26.17
N LEU A 254 -8.86 10.56 -25.82
CA LEU A 254 -9.13 10.09 -24.47
C LEU A 254 -7.81 9.89 -23.74
N ILE A 255 -7.63 10.52 -22.58
CA ILE A 255 -6.34 10.53 -21.87
C ILE A 255 -6.36 9.80 -20.53
N GLY A 256 -7.55 9.50 -19.99
CA GLY A 256 -7.67 8.81 -18.73
C GLY A 256 -9.10 8.71 -18.23
N ALA A 257 -9.26 8.00 -17.13
CA ALA A 257 -10.53 7.87 -16.41
C ALA A 257 -10.30 7.61 -14.92
N SER A 258 -11.33 7.88 -14.14
CA SER A 258 -11.54 7.34 -12.79
C SER A 258 -12.76 6.42 -12.81
N ASP A 259 -13.15 5.88 -11.68
CA ASP A 259 -14.41 5.10 -11.58
C ASP A 259 -15.63 5.91 -12.05
N GLN A 260 -15.59 7.22 -11.89
CA GLN A 260 -16.76 8.10 -12.06
C GLN A 260 -16.67 9.03 -13.26
N GLU A 261 -15.48 9.31 -13.76
CA GLU A 261 -15.26 10.33 -14.78
C GLU A 261 -14.31 9.84 -15.87
N ILE A 262 -14.50 10.40 -17.08
CA ILE A 262 -13.62 10.21 -18.23
C ILE A 262 -13.00 11.55 -18.55
N TYR A 263 -11.73 11.55 -18.92
CA TYR A 263 -10.97 12.73 -19.27
C TYR A 263 -10.50 12.66 -20.72
N GLY A 264 -10.62 13.76 -21.43
CA GLY A 264 -10.20 13.86 -22.82
C GLY A 264 -9.62 15.24 -23.14
N ILE A 265 -8.90 15.31 -24.24
CA ILE A 265 -8.45 16.57 -24.83
C ILE A 265 -9.32 16.85 -26.04
N SER A 266 -9.82 18.08 -26.13
CA SER A 266 -10.58 18.53 -27.30
C SER A 266 -9.64 18.98 -28.43
N ASN A 267 -10.18 19.11 -29.64
CA ASN A 267 -9.44 19.54 -30.82
C ASN A 267 -8.89 20.99 -30.77
N ASN A 268 -9.27 21.75 -29.76
CA ASN A 268 -8.69 23.06 -29.43
C ASN A 268 -7.77 23.03 -28.19
N GLY A 269 -7.38 21.81 -27.71
CA GLY A 269 -6.40 21.60 -26.66
C GLY A 269 -6.95 21.76 -25.22
N MET A 270 -8.26 21.87 -25.04
CA MET A 270 -8.85 21.98 -23.70
C MET A 270 -8.98 20.61 -23.05
N LEU A 271 -8.70 20.54 -21.76
CA LEU A 271 -9.04 19.38 -20.93
C LEU A 271 -10.56 19.35 -20.75
N MET A 272 -11.14 18.22 -21.06
CA MET A 272 -12.58 17.97 -21.00
C MET A 272 -12.87 16.84 -20.02
N THR A 273 -13.97 16.94 -19.29
CA THR A 273 -14.43 15.93 -18.35
C THR A 273 -15.84 15.48 -18.71
N LYS A 274 -16.11 14.19 -18.60
CA LYS A 274 -17.44 13.62 -18.71
C LYS A 274 -17.71 12.74 -17.50
N TYR A 275 -18.81 13.03 -16.80
CA TYR A 275 -19.29 12.21 -15.71
C TYR A 275 -20.15 11.03 -16.23
N ARG A 276 -19.94 9.82 -15.66
CA ARG A 276 -20.63 8.60 -16.08
C ARG A 276 -22.01 8.37 -15.46
N GLY A 277 -22.36 9.04 -14.34
CA GLY A 277 -23.50 8.71 -13.49
C GLY A 277 -24.88 8.72 -14.20
N ASN A 278 -25.94 8.31 -13.48
CA ASN A 278 -27.32 8.22 -13.96
C ASN A 278 -27.92 9.55 -14.48
N LEU A 279 -27.27 10.64 -14.20
CA LEU A 279 -27.50 11.93 -14.81
C LEU A 279 -26.68 12.03 -16.10
N ASP A 280 -26.70 10.98 -16.92
CA ASP A 280 -26.06 10.97 -18.24
C ASP A 280 -26.74 12.04 -19.11
N MET A 281 -26.49 13.30 -18.74
CA MET A 281 -26.81 14.47 -19.54
C MET A 281 -25.96 14.46 -20.80
N GLY A 282 -25.10 13.42 -20.91
CA GLY A 282 -24.37 13.09 -22.12
C GLY A 282 -23.44 14.20 -22.60
N SER A 283 -22.95 15.07 -21.71
CA SER A 283 -22.19 16.23 -22.12
C SER A 283 -20.75 16.14 -21.61
N TRP A 284 -19.83 16.42 -22.48
CA TRP A 284 -18.47 16.78 -22.13
C TRP A 284 -18.44 18.24 -21.70
N ILE A 285 -17.83 18.52 -20.57
CA ILE A 285 -17.67 19.87 -20.02
C ILE A 285 -16.19 20.23 -19.92
N PRO A 286 -15.81 21.50 -20.17
CA PRO A 286 -14.45 21.95 -19.94
C PRO A 286 -14.05 21.74 -18.47
N ALA A 287 -12.81 21.34 -18.26
CA ALA A 287 -12.27 21.23 -16.91
C ALA A 287 -12.17 22.59 -16.25
N ASP A 288 -12.48 22.65 -14.97
CA ASP A 288 -12.34 23.84 -14.14
C ASP A 288 -10.96 23.82 -13.45
N PHE A 289 -10.26 24.94 -13.46
CA PHE A 289 -8.93 25.09 -12.89
C PHE A 289 -8.93 26.10 -11.75
N GLU A 290 -8.06 25.90 -10.78
CA GLU A 290 -7.79 26.92 -9.76
C GLU A 290 -7.32 28.22 -10.45
N SER A 291 -7.72 29.35 -9.89
CA SER A 291 -7.72 30.67 -10.55
C SER A 291 -6.40 31.15 -11.19
N ASP A 292 -5.27 30.57 -10.78
CA ASP A 292 -3.93 30.97 -11.24
C ASP A 292 -3.37 30.07 -12.34
N PHE A 293 -4.12 29.01 -12.74
CA PHE A 293 -3.67 28.00 -13.69
C PHE A 293 -4.61 27.87 -14.88
N ASN A 294 -4.10 27.36 -15.95
CA ASN A 294 -4.85 27.18 -17.20
C ASN A 294 -4.34 25.95 -18.00
N THR A 295 -4.91 25.74 -19.17
CA THR A 295 -4.55 24.63 -20.05
C THR A 295 -3.08 24.64 -20.53
N GLU A 296 -2.40 25.79 -20.47
CA GLU A 296 -0.99 25.88 -20.83
C GLU A 296 -0.07 25.20 -19.83
N ASP A 297 -0.54 24.93 -18.60
CA ASP A 297 0.23 24.23 -17.58
C ASP A 297 0.02 22.72 -17.60
N LEU A 298 -0.86 22.20 -18.47
CA LEU A 298 -1.10 20.77 -18.63
C LEU A 298 0.13 20.04 -19.18
N PRO A 299 0.33 18.76 -18.84
CA PRO A 299 1.29 17.91 -19.53
C PRO A 299 1.00 17.86 -21.03
N THR A 300 2.01 17.59 -21.82
CA THR A 300 1.87 17.37 -23.26
C THR A 300 2.12 15.94 -23.67
N GLU A 301 2.78 15.17 -22.81
CA GLU A 301 3.19 13.80 -23.08
C GLU A 301 3.04 12.94 -21.82
N ASP A 302 3.06 11.62 -21.99
CA ASP A 302 3.08 10.62 -20.92
C ASP A 302 1.97 10.79 -19.88
N PHE A 303 0.76 11.10 -20.32
CA PHE A 303 -0.37 11.23 -19.42
C PHE A 303 -0.63 9.93 -18.65
N THR A 304 -0.75 10.05 -17.36
CA THR A 304 -1.11 8.95 -16.45
C THR A 304 -2.11 9.42 -15.43
N PHE A 305 -3.06 8.56 -15.09
CA PHE A 305 -4.12 8.85 -14.14
C PHE A 305 -4.17 7.78 -13.06
N THR A 306 -4.37 8.21 -11.85
CA THR A 306 -4.73 7.32 -10.74
C THR A 306 -5.77 8.00 -9.85
N TYR A 307 -6.56 7.21 -9.15
CA TYR A 307 -7.56 7.70 -8.21
C TYR A 307 -7.62 6.78 -7.00
N TYR A 308 -8.07 7.32 -5.89
CA TYR A 308 -8.22 6.57 -4.64
C TYR A 308 -9.22 7.26 -3.71
N PRO A 309 -9.93 6.49 -2.87
CA PRO A 309 -10.93 7.04 -1.98
C PRO A 309 -10.31 7.95 -0.91
N MET A 310 -11.02 9.01 -0.59
CA MET A 310 -10.66 9.91 0.50
C MET A 310 -11.02 9.25 1.85
N ALA A 311 -10.03 9.11 2.75
CA ALA A 311 -10.17 8.35 3.98
C ALA A 311 -11.27 8.83 4.94
N TYR A 312 -11.73 10.09 4.80
CA TYR A 312 -12.67 10.72 5.74
C TYR A 312 -13.94 11.26 5.07
N ALA A 313 -14.15 10.92 3.81
CA ALA A 313 -15.33 11.39 3.06
C ALA A 313 -15.85 10.26 2.16
N ASP A 314 -16.99 9.68 2.56
CA ASP A 314 -17.65 8.67 1.76
C ASP A 314 -18.03 9.24 0.39
N SER A 315 -17.95 8.42 -0.64
CA SER A 315 -18.28 8.81 -2.02
C SER A 315 -17.45 9.97 -2.56
N THR A 316 -16.20 10.08 -2.12
CA THR A 316 -15.28 11.12 -2.56
C THR A 316 -13.92 10.52 -2.87
N ASP A 317 -13.40 10.83 -4.05
CA ASP A 317 -12.09 10.37 -4.51
C ASP A 317 -11.12 11.53 -4.74
N TYR A 318 -9.85 11.25 -4.49
CA TYR A 318 -8.76 11.99 -5.11
C TYR A 318 -8.51 11.42 -6.50
N VAL A 319 -8.43 12.29 -7.49
CA VAL A 319 -7.92 11.97 -8.82
C VAL A 319 -6.62 12.72 -9.03
N VAL A 320 -5.59 11.99 -9.41
CA VAL A 320 -4.26 12.53 -9.73
C VAL A 320 -4.00 12.29 -11.20
N MET A 321 -3.73 13.35 -11.93
CA MET A 321 -3.22 13.34 -13.29
C MET A 321 -1.75 13.76 -13.25
N ALA A 322 -0.90 12.99 -13.90
CA ALA A 322 0.49 13.35 -14.07
C ALA A 322 0.91 13.18 -15.53
N GLY A 323 2.05 13.71 -15.88
CA GLY A 323 2.61 13.62 -17.21
C GLY A 323 3.84 14.48 -17.34
N THR A 324 4.36 14.57 -18.56
CA THR A 324 5.58 15.33 -18.85
C THR A 324 5.31 16.50 -19.77
N LYS A 325 6.13 17.54 -19.62
CA LYS A 325 6.08 18.74 -20.47
C LYS A 325 7.46 19.36 -20.61
N GLN A 326 7.77 19.83 -21.80
CA GLN A 326 8.97 20.61 -22.04
C GLN A 326 8.71 22.11 -21.78
N THR A 327 9.49 22.72 -20.91
CA THR A 327 9.47 24.15 -20.64
C THR A 327 10.89 24.69 -20.73
N ASP A 328 11.09 25.75 -21.53
CA ASP A 328 12.41 26.35 -21.78
C ASP A 328 13.48 25.34 -22.25
N GLY A 329 13.07 24.32 -22.99
CA GLY A 329 13.96 23.30 -23.52
C GLY A 329 14.31 22.18 -22.53
N VAL A 330 13.75 22.19 -21.33
CA VAL A 330 13.93 21.16 -20.28
C VAL A 330 12.63 20.41 -20.06
N TRP A 331 12.71 19.11 -19.95
CA TRP A 331 11.56 18.26 -19.62
C TRP A 331 11.33 18.20 -18.12
N HIS A 332 10.07 18.29 -17.73
CA HIS A 332 9.63 18.28 -16.35
C HIS A 332 8.43 17.37 -16.17
N GLY A 333 8.37 16.71 -15.03
CA GLY A 333 7.16 16.02 -14.58
C GLY A 333 6.19 17.02 -13.96
N HIS A 334 4.93 16.91 -14.34
CA HIS A 334 3.83 17.75 -13.85
C HIS A 334 2.83 16.88 -13.09
N THR A 335 2.34 17.36 -11.98
CA THR A 335 1.30 16.70 -11.19
C THR A 335 0.13 17.65 -11.00
N TRP A 336 -1.05 17.15 -11.28
CA TRP A 336 -2.33 17.80 -11.06
C TRP A 336 -3.21 16.93 -10.19
N ARG A 337 -4.03 17.50 -9.36
CA ARG A 337 -4.98 16.76 -8.55
C ARG A 337 -6.35 17.41 -8.57
N ARG A 338 -7.36 16.59 -8.33
CA ARG A 338 -8.75 16.98 -8.24
C ARG A 338 -9.45 16.15 -7.16
N ILE A 339 -10.45 16.72 -6.50
CA ILE A 339 -11.34 16.00 -5.60
C ILE A 339 -12.67 15.85 -6.31
N VAL A 340 -13.16 14.62 -6.39
CA VAL A 340 -14.44 14.28 -7.02
C VAL A 340 -15.38 13.75 -5.95
N ASP A 341 -16.42 14.54 -5.62
CA ASP A 341 -17.53 14.13 -4.77
C ASP A 341 -18.66 13.59 -5.66
N TYR A 342 -18.85 12.29 -5.64
CA TYR A 342 -19.89 11.59 -6.38
C TYR A 342 -21.08 11.17 -5.50
N SER A 343 -21.20 11.74 -4.32
CA SER A 343 -22.42 11.63 -3.52
C SER A 343 -23.62 12.25 -4.25
N GLU A 344 -24.81 11.85 -3.90
CA GLU A 344 -26.04 12.41 -4.48
C GLU A 344 -26.10 13.95 -4.31
N GLN A 345 -25.65 14.47 -3.19
CA GLN A 345 -25.59 15.91 -2.93
C GLN A 345 -24.50 16.60 -3.78
N GLY A 346 -23.34 15.96 -3.96
CA GLY A 346 -22.27 16.47 -4.79
C GLY A 346 -22.72 16.62 -6.24
N ILE A 347 -23.36 15.58 -6.79
CA ILE A 347 -23.90 15.57 -8.15
C ILE A 347 -24.98 16.64 -8.34
N LEU A 348 -25.92 16.73 -7.41
CA LEU A 348 -27.01 17.74 -7.48
C LEU A 348 -26.47 19.17 -7.40
N SER A 349 -25.44 19.43 -6.60
CA SER A 349 -24.86 20.76 -6.49
C SER A 349 -24.18 21.20 -7.80
N GLU A 350 -23.54 20.27 -8.51
CA GLU A 350 -22.94 20.57 -9.81
C GLU A 350 -23.97 20.80 -10.89
N LEU A 351 -25.02 19.98 -10.92
CA LEU A 351 -26.13 20.20 -11.84
C LEU A 351 -26.78 21.58 -11.63
N LYS A 352 -26.99 21.95 -10.40
CA LYS A 352 -27.53 23.28 -10.06
C LYS A 352 -26.59 24.39 -10.55
N LYS A 353 -25.28 24.24 -10.35
CA LYS A 353 -24.26 25.18 -10.85
C LYS A 353 -24.33 25.32 -12.37
N LEU A 354 -24.33 24.20 -13.11
CA LEU A 354 -24.44 24.21 -14.57
C LEU A 354 -25.72 24.88 -15.08
N ILE A 355 -26.84 24.68 -14.41
CA ILE A 355 -28.11 25.33 -14.75
C ILE A 355 -28.04 26.84 -14.49
N GLU A 356 -27.50 27.26 -13.36
CA GLU A 356 -27.34 28.69 -13.00
C GLU A 356 -26.38 29.39 -13.97
N GLU A 357 -25.30 28.77 -14.38
CA GLU A 357 -24.36 29.26 -15.41
C GLU A 357 -25.07 29.44 -16.76
N ALA A 358 -25.78 28.42 -17.20
CA ALA A 358 -26.52 28.48 -18.45
C ALA A 358 -27.61 29.54 -18.48
N MET A 359 -28.23 29.82 -17.31
CA MET A 359 -29.31 30.82 -17.19
C MET A 359 -28.80 32.25 -16.97
N SER A 360 -27.65 32.43 -16.32
CA SER A 360 -27.16 33.78 -15.97
C SER A 360 -26.34 34.44 -17.06
N GLY A 361 -25.80 33.69 -18.01
CA GLY A 361 -24.87 34.21 -19.03
C GLY A 361 -23.60 34.86 -18.42
N SER A 362 -23.31 34.55 -17.17
CA SER A 362 -22.20 35.13 -16.41
C SER A 362 -21.04 34.14 -16.40
N GLU A 363 -19.88 34.61 -16.80
CA GLU A 363 -18.62 33.84 -16.73
C GLU A 363 -18.04 33.75 -15.30
N THR A 364 -18.71 34.31 -14.30
CA THR A 364 -18.20 34.35 -12.93
C THR A 364 -19.05 33.51 -12.01
N VAL A 365 -18.84 32.24 -11.97
CA VAL A 365 -19.33 31.38 -10.91
C VAL A 365 -18.20 31.16 -9.90
N SER A 366 -18.49 31.41 -8.64
CA SER A 366 -17.58 31.04 -7.55
C SER A 366 -17.42 29.52 -7.55
N SER A 367 -16.33 29.05 -8.12
CA SER A 367 -15.97 27.66 -8.14
C SER A 367 -15.79 27.14 -6.72
N SER A 368 -16.49 26.08 -6.39
CA SER A 368 -16.17 25.27 -5.22
C SER A 368 -14.77 24.68 -5.44
N TRP A 369 -13.86 24.79 -4.45
CA TRP A 369 -12.54 24.16 -4.46
C TRP A 369 -12.59 22.63 -4.67
N ILE A 370 -13.73 22.03 -4.45
CA ILE A 370 -14.09 20.66 -4.84
C ILE A 370 -14.31 20.66 -6.34
N ARG A 371 -13.57 19.79 -7.06
CA ARG A 371 -13.64 19.56 -8.53
C ARG A 371 -12.80 20.46 -9.40
N GLN A 372 -12.17 21.50 -8.88
CA GLN A 372 -11.14 22.21 -9.62
C GLN A 372 -9.87 21.38 -9.70
N TRP A 373 -9.24 21.41 -10.87
CA TRP A 373 -7.90 20.92 -11.00
C TRP A 373 -6.92 21.90 -10.35
N THR A 374 -6.16 21.39 -9.40
CA THR A 374 -5.10 22.12 -8.71
C THR A 374 -3.76 21.63 -9.23
N TYR A 375 -2.97 22.53 -9.78
CA TYR A 375 -1.59 22.23 -10.18
C TYR A 375 -0.68 22.19 -8.96
N ILE A 376 0.18 21.20 -8.91
CA ILE A 376 1.24 21.15 -7.91
C ILE A 376 2.45 21.90 -8.47
N ASP A 377 2.54 23.17 -8.13
CA ASP A 377 3.59 24.04 -8.65
C ASP A 377 4.98 23.56 -8.22
N ARG A 378 5.76 23.29 -9.19
CA ARG A 378 7.15 22.85 -9.14
C ARG A 378 8.06 23.85 -8.43
N SER A 379 7.80 25.15 -8.56
CA SER A 379 8.65 26.23 -8.00
C SER A 379 8.73 26.16 -6.47
N SER A 380 7.71 25.62 -5.81
CA SER A 380 7.65 25.47 -4.37
C SER A 380 8.45 24.25 -3.84
N ASN A 381 8.86 23.31 -4.72
CA ASN A 381 9.48 22.07 -4.26
C ASN A 381 10.50 21.44 -5.24
N ARG A 382 11.40 22.25 -5.79
CA ARG A 382 12.36 21.85 -6.85
C ARG A 382 13.23 20.62 -6.55
N LEU A 383 13.45 20.29 -5.28
CA LEU A 383 14.28 19.14 -4.89
C LEU A 383 13.52 17.82 -4.89
N TYR A 384 12.20 17.88 -5.00
CA TYR A 384 11.30 16.73 -4.86
C TYR A 384 10.23 16.73 -5.95
N GLU A 385 10.62 17.10 -7.15
CA GLU A 385 9.75 17.06 -8.33
C GLU A 385 9.50 15.63 -8.79
N LEU A 386 8.37 15.43 -9.47
CA LEU A 386 8.13 14.23 -10.24
C LEU A 386 9.17 14.15 -11.37
N PRO A 387 9.87 13.03 -11.56
CA PRO A 387 10.82 12.92 -12.67
C PRO A 387 10.09 12.93 -14.02
N ALA A 388 10.70 13.56 -15.02
CA ALA A 388 10.25 13.47 -16.40
C ALA A 388 10.74 12.15 -17.00
N LEU A 389 9.84 11.20 -17.15
CA LEU A 389 10.12 9.86 -17.67
C LEU A 389 9.24 9.59 -18.89
N HIS A 390 9.80 8.93 -19.90
CA HIS A 390 9.01 8.31 -20.96
C HIS A 390 8.14 7.20 -20.36
N ASP A 391 6.92 7.02 -20.86
CA ASP A 391 5.95 6.05 -20.34
C ASP A 391 5.73 6.19 -18.84
N LEU A 392 5.66 7.41 -18.34
CA LEU A 392 5.44 7.68 -16.94
C LEU A 392 4.17 7.00 -16.45
N GLN A 393 4.30 6.23 -15.37
CA GLN A 393 3.19 5.58 -14.69
C GLN A 393 3.10 6.14 -13.27
N VAL A 394 1.91 6.57 -12.87
CA VAL A 394 1.61 6.94 -11.49
C VAL A 394 0.44 6.08 -11.03
N ILE A 395 0.66 5.35 -9.96
CA ILE A 395 -0.35 4.48 -9.35
C ILE A 395 -0.53 4.79 -7.86
N TYR A 396 -1.74 4.59 -7.34
CA TYR A 396 -1.95 4.56 -5.90
C TYR A 396 -1.77 3.12 -5.42
N TYR A 397 -0.85 2.92 -4.47
CA TYR A 397 -0.49 1.60 -4.02
C TYR A 397 0.00 1.60 -2.56
N GLY A 398 -0.56 0.70 -1.74
CA GLY A 398 -0.14 0.55 -0.34
C GLY A 398 -0.29 1.82 0.51
N GLY A 399 -1.26 2.69 0.18
CA GLY A 399 -1.54 3.93 0.92
C GLY A 399 -0.74 5.15 0.48
N GLU A 400 0.00 5.08 -0.64
CA GLU A 400 0.81 6.17 -1.18
C GLU A 400 0.81 6.16 -2.71
N LEU A 401 1.27 7.25 -3.32
CA LEU A 401 1.48 7.29 -4.77
C LEU A 401 2.88 6.76 -5.09
N LEU A 402 2.95 5.88 -6.08
CA LEU A 402 4.18 5.39 -6.67
C LEU A 402 4.28 5.87 -8.11
N ALA A 403 5.40 6.49 -8.48
CA ALA A 403 5.73 6.84 -9.85
C ALA A 403 6.94 6.04 -10.32
N PHE A 404 6.91 5.61 -11.56
CA PHE A 404 8.02 4.95 -12.25
C PHE A 404 7.82 5.08 -13.75
N GLY A 405 8.80 4.71 -14.51
CA GLY A 405 8.69 4.93 -15.94
C GLY A 405 9.83 4.32 -16.73
N GLY A 406 9.88 4.68 -17.98
CA GLY A 406 10.95 4.39 -18.89
C GLY A 406 12.20 5.21 -18.61
N ARG A 407 12.98 5.42 -19.65
CA ARG A 407 14.18 6.26 -19.58
C ARG A 407 13.78 7.71 -19.32
N SER A 408 14.58 8.43 -18.55
CA SER A 408 14.39 9.86 -18.43
C SER A 408 14.70 10.59 -19.76
N TYR A 409 14.05 11.71 -19.98
CA TYR A 409 14.26 12.54 -21.17
C TYR A 409 15.69 13.06 -21.31
N ASP A 410 16.42 13.14 -20.21
CA ASP A 410 17.84 13.52 -20.15
C ASP A 410 18.79 12.32 -20.17
N ASN A 411 18.27 11.09 -20.25
CA ASN A 411 19.00 9.82 -20.28
C ASN A 411 19.84 9.50 -19.03
N PHE A 412 19.60 10.14 -17.90
CA PHE A 412 20.29 9.81 -16.64
C PHE A 412 19.63 8.67 -15.86
N ILE A 413 18.35 8.37 -16.14
CA ILE A 413 17.59 7.31 -15.47
C ILE A 413 17.26 6.23 -16.49
N GLU A 414 17.64 5.00 -16.23
CA GLU A 414 17.29 3.83 -17.05
C GLU A 414 15.88 3.33 -16.75
N PRO A 415 15.22 2.64 -17.69
CA PRO A 415 13.86 2.13 -17.52
C PRO A 415 13.72 1.21 -16.31
N LEU A 416 12.62 1.34 -15.58
CA LEU A 416 12.20 0.47 -14.48
C LEU A 416 13.30 0.21 -13.42
N THR A 417 14.08 1.24 -13.08
CA THR A 417 15.17 1.10 -12.11
C THR A 417 14.83 1.54 -10.71
N ALA A 418 13.82 2.40 -10.55
CA ALA A 418 13.42 2.92 -9.26
C ALA A 418 11.94 3.31 -9.22
N PHE A 419 11.38 3.29 -8.01
CA PHE A 419 10.15 4.00 -7.71
C PHE A 419 10.45 5.39 -7.17
N TRP A 420 9.56 6.33 -7.45
CA TRP A 420 9.43 7.59 -6.74
C TRP A 420 8.15 7.53 -5.92
N ARG A 421 8.22 7.91 -4.66
CA ARG A 421 7.11 7.83 -3.71
C ARG A 421 6.63 9.21 -3.32
N SER A 422 5.32 9.38 -3.26
CA SER A 422 4.67 10.55 -2.68
C SER A 422 3.68 10.10 -1.60
N ARG A 423 3.83 10.65 -0.40
CA ARG A 423 2.94 10.43 0.76
C ARG A 423 2.04 11.63 1.05
N ASP A 424 2.07 12.61 0.19
CA ASP A 424 1.38 13.89 0.33
C ASP A 424 0.56 14.25 -0.92
N ASN A 425 -0.01 13.22 -1.55
CA ASN A 425 -0.92 13.34 -2.70
C ASN A 425 -0.27 14.04 -3.91
N GLY A 426 0.99 13.72 -4.20
CA GLY A 426 1.71 14.22 -5.38
C GLY A 426 2.44 15.54 -5.18
N ILE A 427 2.48 16.09 -3.95
CA ILE A 427 3.19 17.36 -3.68
C ILE A 427 4.71 17.16 -3.70
N THR A 428 5.20 16.10 -3.06
CA THR A 428 6.62 15.76 -3.06
C THR A 428 6.87 14.35 -3.54
N TRP A 429 7.91 14.18 -4.35
CA TRP A 429 8.33 12.90 -4.88
C TRP A 429 9.76 12.61 -4.46
N LYS A 430 9.98 11.43 -3.87
CA LYS A 430 11.31 10.98 -3.42
C LYS A 430 11.61 9.64 -4.03
N GLN A 431 12.79 9.52 -4.62
CA GLN A 431 13.27 8.23 -5.09
C GLN A 431 13.35 7.26 -3.91
N ASP A 432 12.75 6.11 -4.10
CA ASP A 432 12.73 5.04 -3.12
C ASP A 432 13.93 4.11 -3.34
N VAL A 433 14.63 3.80 -2.25
CA VAL A 433 15.75 2.86 -2.25
C VAL A 433 15.39 1.52 -1.58
N GLU A 434 14.16 1.43 -1.03
CA GLU A 434 13.69 0.25 -0.31
C GLU A 434 12.90 -0.70 -1.22
N TYR A 435 12.13 -0.15 -2.16
CA TYR A 435 11.30 -0.93 -3.06
C TYR A 435 12.10 -1.37 -4.29
N SER A 436 12.03 -2.65 -4.59
CA SER A 436 12.69 -3.20 -5.77
C SER A 436 11.75 -3.22 -6.97
N MET A 437 12.24 -2.78 -8.11
CA MET A 437 11.63 -2.98 -9.43
C MET A 437 11.79 -4.45 -9.88
N PRO A 438 11.16 -4.88 -10.99
CA PRO A 438 11.40 -6.19 -11.56
C PRO A 438 12.91 -6.46 -11.70
N PRO A 439 13.38 -7.69 -11.44
CA PRO A 439 14.80 -7.98 -11.40
C PRO A 439 15.47 -7.71 -12.75
N ILE A 440 16.59 -6.98 -12.72
CA ILE A 440 17.40 -6.63 -13.89
C ILE A 440 18.58 -7.59 -14.10
N ASP A 441 18.79 -8.52 -13.19
CA ASP A 441 19.84 -9.54 -13.24
C ASP A 441 19.30 -10.92 -12.87
N GLY A 442 20.11 -11.96 -13.03
CA GLY A 442 19.72 -13.34 -12.73
C GLY A 442 19.18 -14.12 -13.93
N THR A 443 18.59 -15.29 -13.68
CA THR A 443 18.06 -16.20 -14.71
C THR A 443 16.73 -15.73 -15.30
N THR A 444 15.93 -15.03 -14.49
CA THR A 444 14.67 -14.39 -14.91
C THR A 444 14.81 -12.92 -14.62
N LYS A 445 15.04 -12.12 -15.63
CA LYS A 445 15.28 -10.69 -15.51
C LYS A 445 14.43 -9.92 -16.52
N PHE A 446 14.18 -8.66 -16.19
CA PHE A 446 13.53 -7.72 -17.08
C PHE A 446 14.35 -7.52 -18.36
N ASN A 447 13.67 -7.54 -19.51
CA ASN A 447 14.32 -7.28 -20.79
C ASN A 447 14.29 -5.78 -21.11
N ASN A 448 15.41 -5.12 -20.98
CA ASN A 448 15.56 -3.68 -21.25
C ASN A 448 15.40 -3.28 -22.74
N ALA A 449 15.10 -4.24 -23.63
CA ALA A 449 14.72 -3.99 -25.01
C ALA A 449 13.23 -3.60 -25.16
N ALA A 450 12.47 -3.52 -24.06
CA ALA A 450 11.11 -2.96 -24.08
C ALA A 450 11.15 -1.52 -24.63
N THR A 451 10.20 -1.22 -25.52
CA THR A 451 10.10 0.09 -26.16
C THR A 451 9.18 1.03 -25.38
N SER A 452 8.12 0.48 -24.81
CA SER A 452 7.21 1.17 -23.91
C SER A 452 6.56 0.18 -22.95
N PHE A 453 5.83 0.65 -21.95
CA PHE A 453 5.07 -0.21 -21.04
C PHE A 453 3.88 0.52 -20.44
N SER A 454 2.92 -0.27 -20.00
CA SER A 454 1.75 0.20 -19.27
C SER A 454 1.50 -0.62 -18.02
N THR A 455 0.84 -0.02 -17.06
CA THR A 455 0.68 -0.59 -15.72
C THR A 455 -0.77 -0.55 -15.27
N VAL A 456 -1.20 -1.61 -14.59
CA VAL A 456 -2.44 -1.62 -13.85
C VAL A 456 -2.24 -2.28 -12.48
N VAL A 457 -3.13 -2.00 -11.54
CA VAL A 457 -3.22 -2.68 -10.25
C VAL A 457 -4.49 -3.51 -10.23
N ASP A 458 -4.36 -4.81 -9.91
CA ASP A 458 -5.52 -5.71 -9.81
C ASP A 458 -6.16 -5.66 -8.41
N ASP A 459 -7.32 -6.33 -8.24
CA ASP A 459 -8.06 -6.36 -6.96
C ASP A 459 -7.33 -7.12 -5.84
N ALA A 460 -6.33 -7.91 -6.19
CA ALA A 460 -5.46 -8.58 -5.23
C ALA A 460 -4.20 -7.78 -4.90
N GLU A 461 -4.21 -6.47 -5.22
CA GLU A 461 -3.09 -5.55 -4.98
C GLU A 461 -1.79 -5.98 -5.67
N ASN A 462 -1.87 -6.60 -6.85
CA ASN A 462 -0.69 -6.82 -7.66
C ASN A 462 -0.54 -5.70 -8.68
N ILE A 463 0.69 -5.22 -8.82
CA ILE A 463 1.10 -4.31 -9.90
C ILE A 463 1.46 -5.18 -11.11
N TRP A 464 0.82 -4.90 -12.23
CA TRP A 464 1.14 -5.51 -13.52
C TRP A 464 1.90 -4.52 -14.38
N ILE A 465 3.01 -4.95 -14.95
CA ILE A 465 3.79 -4.19 -15.94
C ILE A 465 3.78 -5.00 -17.22
N VAL A 466 3.20 -4.44 -18.27
CA VAL A 466 3.11 -5.05 -19.61
C VAL A 466 4.02 -4.27 -20.54
N CYS A 467 4.94 -4.96 -21.22
CA CYS A 467 6.01 -4.35 -21.99
C CYS A 467 5.77 -4.48 -23.51
N ALA A 468 5.69 -3.37 -24.20
CA ALA A 468 5.72 -3.33 -25.66
C ALA A 468 7.13 -3.67 -26.21
N GLY A 469 7.20 -4.05 -27.46
CA GLY A 469 8.46 -4.43 -28.12
C GLY A 469 8.99 -5.80 -27.71
N THR A 470 8.73 -6.27 -26.51
CA THR A 470 9.18 -7.58 -26.02
C THR A 470 8.04 -8.55 -25.71
N GLY A 471 6.87 -8.04 -25.39
CA GLY A 471 5.72 -8.84 -24.96
C GLY A 471 5.83 -9.37 -23.53
N GLU A 472 6.86 -8.97 -22.77
CA GLU A 472 7.02 -9.42 -21.38
C GLU A 472 5.92 -8.87 -20.48
N VAL A 473 5.49 -9.70 -19.53
CA VAL A 473 4.53 -9.32 -18.51
C VAL A 473 5.09 -9.69 -17.14
N TRP A 474 5.13 -8.71 -16.26
CA TRP A 474 5.56 -8.85 -14.89
C TRP A 474 4.42 -8.55 -13.93
N ARG A 475 4.30 -9.33 -12.88
CA ARG A 475 3.35 -9.12 -11.80
C ARG A 475 4.08 -9.07 -10.46
N GLY A 476 3.93 -7.99 -9.72
CA GLY A 476 4.61 -7.80 -8.45
C GLY A 476 3.66 -7.34 -7.35
N ARG A 477 3.99 -7.67 -6.12
CA ARG A 477 3.25 -7.21 -4.94
C ARG A 477 4.20 -6.94 -3.78
N LEU A 478 3.93 -5.84 -3.08
CA LEU A 478 4.60 -5.54 -1.83
C LEU A 478 4.09 -6.47 -0.72
N ASN A 479 4.99 -7.17 -0.04
CA ASN A 479 4.61 -8.20 0.93
C ASN A 479 3.64 -7.68 2.01
N LYS A 480 3.87 -6.51 2.60
CA LYS A 480 3.01 -5.95 3.65
C LYS A 480 1.56 -5.73 3.20
N VAL A 481 1.33 -5.47 1.92
CA VAL A 481 -0.03 -5.29 1.37
C VAL A 481 -0.78 -6.63 1.30
N ALA A 482 -0.03 -7.73 1.21
CA ALA A 482 -0.59 -9.08 1.20
C ALA A 482 -0.95 -9.62 2.59
N TRP A 483 -0.53 -8.94 3.65
CA TRP A 483 -0.76 -9.41 5.00
C TRP A 483 -2.11 -8.91 5.52
N ASP A 484 -3.05 -9.81 5.54
CA ASP A 484 -4.30 -9.58 6.25
C ASP A 484 -4.02 -9.67 7.75
N GLN A 485 -4.10 -8.54 8.44
CA GLN A 485 -3.88 -8.45 9.90
C GLN A 485 -4.97 -9.16 10.71
N TYR A 486 -6.05 -9.60 10.04
CA TYR A 486 -7.24 -10.17 10.70
C TYR A 486 -7.52 -11.62 10.30
N LYS A 487 -6.66 -12.27 9.56
CA LYS A 487 -6.75 -13.69 9.21
C LYS A 487 -5.70 -14.55 9.89
#